data_f22242f0bc99866f2696dc7cf03a21ad
#
_entry.id   f22242f0bc99866f2696dc7cf03a21ad
#
_cell.length_a   1.000
_cell.length_b   1.000
_cell.length_c   1.000
_cell.angle_alpha   90.00
_cell.angle_beta   90.00
_cell.angle_gamma   90.00
#
_symmetry.space_group_name_H-M   'P 1'
#
loop_
_entity.id
_entity.type
_entity.pdbx_description
1 polymer ?
#
loop_
_entity_poly.entity_id
_entity_poly.type
_entity_poly.pdbx_seq_one_letter_code
_entity_poly.pdbx_strand_id
1 'polypeptide(L)'
;MQLPIELKKAIDNNAFCALATKLNEKEMQNHLMWVDYKDNKILINTEQGRKKTENIRQEPNISLVIFHPTDMYTCWEIRGVVENIVQDSSANDHIDYLSNRYSGKPYGRTEDVTWEQAGFTSREIWEIDVSKLIPMVSRAQTKSEPE
;
A
#
# COMPACT_ATOMS: atom_id res chain seq x y z
N MET A 1 2.51 3.39 16.01
CA MET A 1 3.41 4.53 15.69
C MET A 1 2.65 5.60 14.92
N GLN A 2 2.90 6.84 15.20
CA GLN A 2 2.29 7.94 14.47
C GLN A 2 2.97 8.12 13.11
N LEU A 3 2.18 8.17 12.03
CA LEU A 3 2.73 8.36 10.68
C LEU A 3 3.11 9.82 10.45
N PRO A 4 4.29 10.10 9.87
CA PRO A 4 4.68 11.47 9.54
C PRO A 4 3.70 12.13 8.57
N ILE A 5 3.49 13.43 8.73
CA ILE A 5 2.59 14.18 7.84
C ILE A 5 3.10 14.18 6.39
N GLU A 6 4.41 14.18 6.18
CA GLU A 6 4.99 14.16 4.83
C GLU A 6 4.70 12.83 4.12
N LEU A 7 4.70 11.71 4.86
CA LEU A 7 4.31 10.42 4.33
C LEU A 7 2.83 10.43 3.92
N LYS A 8 1.96 10.93 4.78
CA LYS A 8 0.53 11.04 4.48
C LYS A 8 0.27 11.89 3.25
N LYS A 9 0.95 13.02 3.12
CA LYS A 9 0.86 13.87 1.93
C LYS A 9 1.32 13.16 0.67
N ALA A 10 2.41 12.41 0.75
CA ALA A 10 2.91 11.65 -0.39
C ALA A 10 1.89 10.60 -0.83
N ILE A 11 1.28 9.89 0.11
CA ILE A 11 0.23 8.90 -0.18
C ILE A 11 -0.98 9.58 -0.83
N ASP A 12 -1.43 10.70 -0.28
CA ASP A 12 -2.54 11.48 -0.84
C ASP A 12 -2.27 11.92 -2.29
N ASN A 13 -1.00 12.10 -2.63
CA ASN A 13 -0.54 12.48 -3.97
C ASN A 13 -0.08 11.30 -4.81
N ASN A 14 -0.61 10.11 -4.53
CA ASN A 14 -0.41 8.90 -5.33
C ASN A 14 1.00 8.32 -5.27
N ALA A 15 1.64 8.37 -4.10
CA ALA A 15 2.86 7.63 -3.86
C ALA A 15 2.67 6.15 -4.19
N PHE A 16 3.73 5.51 -4.67
CA PHE A 16 3.73 4.08 -4.97
C PHE A 16 4.35 3.29 -3.83
N CYS A 17 4.06 2.01 -3.81
CA CYS A 17 4.54 1.11 -2.77
C CYS A 17 5.15 -0.15 -3.39
N ALA A 18 6.32 -0.53 -2.90
CA ALA A 18 6.90 -1.85 -3.14
C ALA A 18 6.73 -2.65 -1.85
N LEU A 19 5.96 -3.73 -1.93
CA LEU A 19 5.57 -4.55 -0.78
C LEU A 19 6.31 -5.89 -0.81
N ALA A 20 7.02 -6.21 0.26
CA ALA A 20 7.68 -7.49 0.44
C ALA A 20 6.96 -8.33 1.49
N THR A 21 6.63 -9.56 1.13
CA THR A 21 6.06 -10.57 2.01
C THR A 21 6.94 -11.82 1.99
N LYS A 22 6.96 -12.56 3.10
CA LYS A 22 7.76 -13.78 3.19
C LYS A 22 7.04 -14.92 2.48
N LEU A 23 7.66 -15.45 1.42
CA LEU A 23 7.10 -16.56 0.65
C LEU A 23 7.38 -17.91 1.31
N ASN A 24 8.60 -18.11 1.78
CA ASN A 24 9.06 -19.25 2.54
C ASN A 24 10.32 -18.85 3.32
N GLU A 25 10.99 -19.79 3.95
CA GLU A 25 12.17 -19.50 4.77
C GLU A 25 13.32 -18.82 4.02
N LYS A 26 13.40 -19.03 2.70
CA LYS A 26 14.51 -18.57 1.87
C LYS A 26 14.13 -17.44 0.89
N GLU A 27 12.85 -17.29 0.60
CA GLU A 27 12.41 -16.40 -0.48
C GLU A 27 11.43 -15.35 0.02
N MET A 28 11.55 -14.17 -0.55
CA MET A 28 10.61 -13.06 -0.37
C MET A 28 9.89 -12.81 -1.69
N GLN A 29 8.64 -12.45 -1.61
CA GLN A 29 7.86 -11.98 -2.75
C GLN A 29 7.76 -10.47 -2.68
N ASN A 30 7.90 -9.80 -3.82
CA ASN A 30 7.86 -8.34 -3.90
C ASN A 30 6.91 -7.88 -5.00
N HIS A 31 5.99 -6.99 -4.67
CA HIS A 31 5.01 -6.47 -5.62
C HIS A 31 4.89 -4.95 -5.51
N LEU A 32 4.66 -4.29 -6.65
CA LEU A 32 4.24 -2.90 -6.66
C LEU A 32 2.74 -2.82 -6.36
N MET A 33 2.37 -1.93 -5.45
CA MET A 33 1.01 -1.78 -4.98
C MET A 33 0.61 -0.32 -4.91
N TRP A 34 -0.68 -0.05 -5.08
CA TRP A 34 -1.28 1.19 -4.59
C TRP A 34 -1.31 1.14 -3.06
N VAL A 35 -1.25 2.29 -2.43
CA VAL A 35 -1.17 2.38 -0.98
C VAL A 35 -2.10 3.46 -0.46
N ASP A 36 -2.62 3.24 0.74
CA ASP A 36 -3.45 4.18 1.45
C ASP A 36 -3.06 4.21 2.93
N TYR A 37 -3.70 5.07 3.68
CA TYR A 37 -3.59 5.10 5.13
C TYR A 37 -4.93 5.49 5.75
N LYS A 38 -5.10 5.11 6.99
CA LYS A 38 -6.21 5.59 7.82
C LYS A 38 -5.69 5.78 9.23
N ASP A 39 -5.80 7.02 9.73
CA ASP A 39 -5.19 7.40 11.00
C ASP A 39 -3.68 7.08 10.98
N ASN A 40 -3.22 6.15 11.80
CA ASN A 40 -1.82 5.75 11.87
C ASN A 40 -1.57 4.34 11.35
N LYS A 41 -2.46 3.82 10.52
CA LYS A 41 -2.30 2.51 9.86
C LYS A 41 -2.06 2.71 8.37
N ILE A 42 -1.17 1.89 7.83
CA ILE A 42 -1.01 1.78 6.37
C ILE A 42 -2.03 0.76 5.87
N LEU A 43 -2.66 1.06 4.75
CA LEU A 43 -3.68 0.20 4.16
C LEU A 43 -3.21 -0.31 2.80
N ILE A 44 -3.30 -1.61 2.61
CA ILE A 44 -3.08 -2.27 1.33
C ILE A 44 -4.37 -2.98 0.95
N ASN A 45 -4.80 -2.80 -0.29
CA ASN A 45 -5.97 -3.50 -0.82
C ASN A 45 -5.51 -4.53 -1.86
N THR A 46 -6.00 -5.75 -1.76
CA THR A 46 -5.66 -6.80 -2.69
C THR A 46 -6.83 -7.75 -2.90
N GLU A 47 -6.79 -8.50 -3.99
CA GLU A 47 -7.75 -9.54 -4.28
C GLU A 47 -7.53 -10.73 -3.37
N GLN A 48 -8.62 -11.28 -2.80
CA GLN A 48 -8.54 -12.48 -1.97
C GLN A 48 -8.01 -13.66 -2.78
N GLY A 49 -7.31 -14.57 -2.11
CA GLY A 49 -6.79 -15.80 -2.73
C GLY A 49 -5.47 -15.65 -3.47
N ARG A 50 -4.87 -14.48 -3.48
CA ARG A 50 -3.54 -14.27 -4.05
C ARG A 50 -2.46 -14.89 -3.16
N LYS A 51 -1.28 -15.20 -3.76
CA LYS A 51 -0.17 -15.79 -3.00
C LYS A 51 0.25 -14.93 -1.82
N LYS A 52 0.33 -13.61 -2.00
CA LYS A 52 0.68 -12.71 -0.91
C LYS A 52 -0.33 -12.73 0.23
N THR A 53 -1.61 -13.01 -0.03
CA THR A 53 -2.60 -13.13 1.03
C THR A 53 -2.41 -14.39 1.87
N GLU A 54 -1.92 -15.47 1.27
CA GLU A 54 -1.50 -16.66 2.01
C GLU A 54 -0.25 -16.37 2.83
N ASN A 55 0.70 -15.66 2.24
CA ASN A 55 1.97 -15.32 2.88
C ASN A 55 1.76 -14.60 4.20
N ILE A 56 0.91 -13.58 4.22
CA ILE A 56 0.71 -12.76 5.43
C ILE A 56 -0.08 -13.48 6.51
N ARG A 57 -0.84 -14.49 6.15
CA ARG A 57 -1.53 -15.33 7.14
C ARG A 57 -0.57 -16.29 7.85
N GLN A 58 0.50 -16.69 7.18
CA GLN A 58 1.56 -17.50 7.77
C GLN A 58 2.60 -16.65 8.49
N GLU A 59 2.96 -15.51 7.90
CA GLU A 59 3.91 -14.55 8.47
C GLU A 59 3.40 -13.13 8.26
N PRO A 60 2.77 -12.53 9.27
CA PRO A 60 2.17 -11.21 9.14
C PRO A 60 3.17 -10.04 9.16
N ASN A 61 4.43 -10.30 9.47
CA ASN A 61 5.47 -9.27 9.40
C ASN A 61 5.81 -9.00 7.93
N ILE A 62 5.75 -7.73 7.56
CA ILE A 62 5.98 -7.29 6.18
C ILE A 62 6.96 -6.12 6.17
N SER A 63 7.51 -5.88 4.99
CA SER A 63 8.34 -4.71 4.71
C SER A 63 7.83 -4.02 3.47
N LEU A 64 7.84 -2.71 3.47
CA LEU A 64 7.48 -1.97 2.28
C LEU A 64 8.28 -0.68 2.17
N VAL A 65 8.41 -0.20 0.94
CA VAL A 65 8.93 1.13 0.64
C VAL A 65 7.81 1.92 0.00
N ILE A 66 7.50 3.07 0.56
CA ILE A 66 6.58 4.03 -0.05
C ILE A 66 7.43 5.14 -0.64
N PHE A 67 7.26 5.42 -1.93
CA PHE A 67 8.09 6.39 -2.63
C PHE A 67 7.27 7.42 -3.39
N HIS A 68 7.82 8.62 -3.45
CA HIS A 68 7.20 9.76 -4.11
C HIS A 68 7.00 9.47 -5.60
N PRO A 69 5.86 9.86 -6.19
CA PRO A 69 5.53 9.47 -7.58
C PRO A 69 6.45 10.06 -8.63
N THR A 70 7.14 11.16 -8.34
CA THR A 70 8.06 11.81 -9.29
C THR A 70 9.51 11.85 -8.83
N ASP A 71 9.79 11.39 -7.60
CA ASP A 71 11.14 11.33 -7.06
C ASP A 71 11.27 10.09 -6.16
N MET A 72 11.69 8.99 -6.74
CA MET A 72 11.79 7.71 -6.03
C MET A 72 12.78 7.73 -4.85
N TYR A 73 13.71 8.70 -4.82
CA TYR A 73 14.65 8.82 -3.72
C TYR A 73 14.09 9.58 -2.51
N THR A 74 12.92 10.16 -2.64
CA THR A 74 12.12 10.63 -1.52
C THR A 74 11.16 9.52 -1.14
N CYS A 75 11.54 8.72 -0.15
CA CYS A 75 10.84 7.51 0.19
C CYS A 75 10.96 7.18 1.68
N TRP A 76 10.16 6.21 2.10
CA TRP A 76 10.13 5.73 3.48
C TRP A 76 10.21 4.21 3.47
N GLU A 77 11.22 3.67 4.14
CA GLU A 77 11.27 2.24 4.44
C GLU A 77 10.40 1.98 5.65
N ILE A 78 9.50 1.01 5.55
CA ILE A 78 8.54 0.72 6.61
C ILE A 78 8.55 -0.77 6.88
N ARG A 79 8.61 -1.10 8.18
CA ARG A 79 8.41 -2.47 8.67
C ARG A 79 7.17 -2.46 9.54
N GLY A 80 6.34 -3.48 9.37
CA GLY A 80 5.10 -3.52 10.09
C GLY A 80 4.50 -4.91 10.14
N VAL A 81 3.34 -4.98 10.78
CA VAL A 81 2.61 -6.22 10.97
C VAL A 81 1.20 -6.02 10.43
N VAL A 82 0.72 -6.97 9.63
CA VAL A 82 -0.69 -6.99 9.24
C VAL A 82 -1.48 -7.43 10.47
N GLU A 83 -2.14 -6.48 11.12
CA GLU A 83 -2.84 -6.75 12.38
C GLU A 83 -4.32 -7.04 12.19
N ASN A 84 -4.90 -6.64 11.06
CA ASN A 84 -6.29 -6.88 10.75
C ASN A 84 -6.49 -7.00 9.24
N ILE A 85 -7.47 -7.81 8.85
CA ILE A 85 -7.87 -8.02 7.45
C ILE A 85 -9.37 -7.80 7.36
N VAL A 86 -9.76 -6.83 6.53
CA VAL A 86 -11.17 -6.49 6.31
C VAL A 86 -11.61 -7.12 4.99
N GLN A 87 -12.61 -7.98 5.04
CA GLN A 87 -13.08 -8.74 3.87
C GLN A 87 -14.53 -8.48 3.47
N ASP A 88 -15.16 -7.45 4.04
CA ASP A 88 -16.53 -7.09 3.69
C ASP A 88 -16.59 -6.18 2.45
N SER A 89 -17.79 -5.71 2.11
CA SER A 89 -18.00 -4.85 0.93
C SER A 89 -17.23 -3.54 0.97
N SER A 90 -16.78 -3.09 2.15
CA SER A 90 -15.96 -1.88 2.24
C SER A 90 -14.62 -2.02 1.53
N ALA A 91 -14.11 -3.26 1.38
CA ALA A 91 -12.88 -3.51 0.64
C ALA A 91 -13.06 -3.25 -0.86
N ASN A 92 -14.24 -3.53 -1.41
CA ASN A 92 -14.57 -3.21 -2.79
C ASN A 92 -14.70 -1.70 -3.00
N ASP A 93 -15.35 -1.01 -2.08
CA ASP A 93 -15.45 0.45 -2.12
C ASP A 93 -14.07 1.10 -2.01
N HIS A 94 -13.20 0.54 -1.21
CA HIS A 94 -11.85 1.04 -1.01
C HIS A 94 -10.99 0.91 -2.28
N ILE A 95 -11.05 -0.22 -2.99
CA ILE A 95 -10.28 -0.34 -4.24
C ILE A 95 -10.81 0.61 -5.32
N ASP A 96 -12.11 0.90 -5.34
CA ASP A 96 -12.66 1.91 -6.23
C ASP A 96 -12.15 3.31 -5.87
N TYR A 97 -12.10 3.64 -4.60
CA TYR A 97 -11.52 4.89 -4.12
C TYR A 97 -10.06 5.03 -4.57
N LEU A 98 -9.25 3.99 -4.39
CA LEU A 98 -7.85 3.98 -4.82
C LEU A 98 -7.73 4.11 -6.34
N SER A 99 -8.52 3.36 -7.08
CA SER A 99 -8.50 3.42 -8.56
C SER A 99 -8.86 4.82 -9.06
N ASN A 100 -9.87 5.45 -8.48
CA ASN A 100 -10.24 6.82 -8.84
C ASN A 100 -9.11 7.80 -8.54
N ARG A 101 -8.43 7.64 -7.40
CA ARG A 101 -7.30 8.50 -7.04
C ARG A 101 -6.10 8.31 -7.95
N TYR A 102 -5.73 7.06 -8.28
CA TYR A 102 -4.55 6.75 -9.11
C TYR A 102 -4.82 6.86 -10.61
N SER A 103 -6.01 6.51 -11.08
CA SER A 103 -6.29 6.41 -12.52
C SER A 103 -7.56 7.11 -13.00
N GLY A 104 -8.32 7.73 -12.10
CA GLY A 104 -9.48 8.56 -12.46
C GLY A 104 -10.74 7.78 -12.88
N LYS A 105 -10.79 6.47 -12.61
CA LYS A 105 -11.94 5.63 -12.96
C LYS A 105 -12.11 4.49 -11.96
N PRO A 106 -13.29 3.85 -11.89
CA PRO A 106 -13.50 2.67 -11.06
C PRO A 106 -12.57 1.52 -11.43
N TYR A 107 -12.28 0.68 -10.46
CA TYR A 107 -11.35 -0.42 -10.66
C TYR A 107 -11.87 -1.46 -11.65
N GLY A 108 -11.09 -1.67 -12.71
CA GLY A 108 -11.29 -2.76 -13.67
C GLY A 108 -12.61 -2.76 -14.44
N ARG A 109 -13.36 -1.66 -14.45
CA ARG A 109 -14.63 -1.54 -15.12
C ARG A 109 -14.92 -0.09 -15.50
N THR A 110 -15.98 0.13 -16.30
CA THR A 110 -16.47 1.46 -16.62
C THR A 110 -17.45 1.93 -15.53
N GLU A 111 -17.74 3.23 -15.47
CA GLU A 111 -18.59 3.82 -14.42
C GLU A 111 -20.01 3.28 -14.37
N ASP A 112 -20.52 2.80 -15.51
CA ASP A 112 -21.87 2.27 -15.63
C ASP A 112 -21.99 0.78 -15.31
N VAL A 113 -20.89 0.13 -14.94
CA VAL A 113 -20.85 -1.30 -14.61
C VAL A 113 -20.66 -1.48 -13.11
N THR A 114 -21.50 -2.29 -12.49
CA THR A 114 -21.39 -2.63 -11.07
C THR A 114 -20.35 -3.73 -10.84
N TRP A 115 -19.96 -3.92 -9.58
CA TRP A 115 -19.09 -5.02 -9.17
C TRP A 115 -19.66 -6.38 -9.59
N GLU A 116 -20.96 -6.58 -9.38
CA GLU A 116 -21.62 -7.82 -9.73
C GLU A 116 -21.61 -8.09 -11.24
N GLN A 117 -21.84 -7.06 -12.04
CA GLN A 117 -21.81 -7.15 -13.50
C GLN A 117 -20.41 -7.44 -14.03
N ALA A 118 -19.39 -6.89 -13.37
CA ALA A 118 -18.00 -7.10 -13.78
C ALA A 118 -17.47 -8.50 -13.43
N GLY A 119 -18.12 -9.20 -12.48
CA GLY A 119 -17.74 -10.56 -12.12
C GLY A 119 -16.41 -10.66 -11.36
N PHE A 120 -15.99 -9.59 -10.68
CA PHE A 120 -14.74 -9.60 -9.94
C PHE A 120 -14.86 -10.38 -8.65
N THR A 121 -13.73 -10.98 -8.25
CA THR A 121 -13.60 -11.63 -6.96
C THR A 121 -13.56 -10.60 -5.83
N SER A 122 -13.80 -11.08 -4.61
CA SER A 122 -13.80 -10.25 -3.42
C SER A 122 -12.42 -9.69 -3.13
N ARG A 123 -12.41 -8.49 -2.57
CA ARG A 123 -11.18 -7.79 -2.14
C ARG A 123 -10.97 -7.94 -0.64
N GLU A 124 -9.79 -7.59 -0.20
CA GLU A 124 -9.49 -7.45 1.23
C GLU A 124 -8.58 -6.25 1.46
N ILE A 125 -8.75 -5.62 2.62
CA ILE A 125 -7.88 -4.54 3.08
C ILE A 125 -7.01 -5.08 4.21
N TRP A 126 -5.70 -4.88 4.10
CA TRP A 126 -4.78 -5.14 5.20
C TRP A 126 -4.58 -3.85 5.98
N GLU A 127 -4.81 -3.91 7.27
CA GLU A 127 -4.50 -2.82 8.18
C GLU A 127 -3.15 -3.13 8.83
N ILE A 128 -2.15 -2.31 8.52
CA ILE A 128 -0.76 -2.55 8.89
C ILE A 128 -0.37 -1.62 10.02
N ASP A 129 0.05 -2.21 11.14
CA ASP A 129 0.65 -1.48 12.24
C ASP A 129 2.14 -1.30 11.96
N VAL A 130 2.61 -0.05 11.95
CA VAL A 130 4.00 0.27 11.63
C VAL A 130 4.85 0.14 12.90
N SER A 131 5.86 -0.72 12.85
CA SER A 131 6.81 -0.91 13.96
C SER A 131 8.09 -0.11 13.78
N LYS A 132 8.50 0.16 12.53
CA LYS A 132 9.69 0.95 12.23
C LYS A 132 9.48 1.75 10.95
N LEU A 133 9.94 2.99 10.95
CA LEU A 133 9.86 3.88 9.80
C LEU A 133 11.17 4.63 9.67
N ILE A 134 11.79 4.52 8.49
CA ILE A 134 13.07 5.17 8.19
C ILE A 134 12.85 6.07 6.97
N PRO A 135 12.83 7.40 7.15
CA PRO A 135 12.72 8.32 6.03
C PRO A 135 14.03 8.38 5.25
N MET A 136 13.92 8.53 3.93
CA MET A 136 15.04 8.75 3.04
C MET A 136 14.78 10.01 2.24
N VAL A 137 15.80 10.82 2.04
CA VAL A 137 15.72 12.07 1.29
C VAL A 137 16.75 12.02 0.16
N SER A 138 16.35 12.51 -1.00
CA SER A 138 17.23 12.57 -2.17
C SER A 138 18.53 13.34 -1.85
N ARG A 139 19.64 12.78 -2.28
CA ARG A 139 20.94 13.47 -2.14
C ARG A 139 20.97 14.80 -2.87
N ALA A 140 20.25 14.93 -3.98
CA ALA A 140 20.14 16.18 -4.70
C ALA A 140 19.47 17.27 -3.84
N GLN A 141 18.52 16.88 -2.99
CA GLN A 141 17.87 17.81 -2.05
C GLN A 141 18.79 18.17 -0.90
N THR A 142 19.50 17.20 -0.35
CA THR A 142 20.43 17.44 0.77
C THR A 142 21.61 18.31 0.37
N LYS A 143 22.10 18.20 -0.86
CA LYS A 143 23.20 19.03 -1.38
C LYS A 143 22.87 20.50 -1.55
N SER A 144 21.61 20.87 -1.60
CA SER A 144 21.19 22.26 -1.70
C SER A 144 21.19 22.97 -0.36
N GLU A 145 21.39 22.26 0.74
CA GLU A 145 21.47 22.85 2.07
C GLU A 145 22.89 23.36 2.33
N PRO A 146 23.01 24.57 2.91
CA PRO A 146 24.35 25.07 3.29
C PRO A 146 24.96 24.21 4.39
N GLU A 147 26.18 23.87 4.20
CA GLU A 147 26.94 23.13 5.20
C GLU A 147 27.29 23.98 6.41
#